data_9203fbd9baf44d19a29a72e8bf08f9e6
#
_entry.id   9203fbd9baf44d19a29a72e8bf08f9e6
#
_cell.length_a   1.000
_cell.length_b   1.000
_cell.length_c   1.000
_cell.angle_alpha   90.00
_cell.angle_beta   90.00
_cell.angle_gamma   90.00
#
_symmetry.space_group_name_H-M   'P 1'
#
loop_
_entity.id
_entity.type
_entity.pdbx_description
1 polymer ?
#
loop_
_entity_poly.entity_id
_entity_poly.type
_entity_poly.pdbx_seq_one_letter_code
_entity_poly.pdbx_strand_id
1 'polypeptide(L)'
;MTTPATGTGTGTGKADSAARSRLVRRAVEILCAEEGTEPPADLDPGAQRALLRALMNTREPGPLDPEYLEVEGAILDAEARARGTASWENAGVSPIHPRMALWRGDITRLAVDAIVNAANSALLGCRVPGHACIDNAIHSAAGLQLREACATIMAQRRAAGLGPEPTGEAEITPGFHLPARHVLHTVGPIVSGRLTDAHRAALASSYRSCLGLAASHGLRTVALCCVSTGVFGFPQDQAARIAVSTTAAFLDSAAPGASRVRVVFDVFGARDEGLYRRELGL
;
A
#
# COMPACT_ATOMS: atom_id res chain seq x y z
N MET A 1 49.08 21.68 -18.19
CA MET A 1 48.19 22.52 -17.36
C MET A 1 46.80 22.41 -17.95
N THR A 2 45.98 21.55 -17.41
CA THR A 2 44.57 21.35 -17.83
C THR A 2 43.70 21.63 -16.60
N THR A 3 42.91 22.70 -16.68
CA THR A 3 41.91 23.14 -15.68
C THR A 3 40.78 22.15 -15.63
N PRO A 4 40.28 21.77 -14.46
CA PRO A 4 39.03 20.97 -14.36
C PRO A 4 37.79 21.88 -14.51
N ALA A 5 36.85 21.43 -15.33
CA ALA A 5 35.57 22.06 -15.53
C ALA A 5 34.71 21.89 -14.25
N THR A 6 34.32 23.00 -13.65
CA THR A 6 33.37 23.05 -12.53
C THR A 6 31.97 22.79 -13.05
N GLY A 7 31.38 21.67 -12.63
CA GLY A 7 30.01 21.26 -13.00
C GLY A 7 28.94 22.14 -12.34
N THR A 8 28.08 22.72 -13.17
CA THR A 8 26.88 23.49 -12.84
C THR A 8 25.73 22.52 -12.51
N GLY A 9 25.69 21.98 -11.29
CA GLY A 9 24.66 21.01 -10.87
C GLY A 9 23.59 21.53 -9.89
N THR A 10 23.58 22.82 -9.55
CA THR A 10 22.75 23.32 -8.41
C THR A 10 21.46 24.03 -8.81
N GLY A 11 21.22 24.29 -10.08
CA GLY A 11 20.06 25.09 -10.56
C GLY A 11 18.74 24.32 -10.70
N THR A 12 18.80 23.09 -11.21
CA THR A 12 17.61 22.28 -11.53
C THR A 12 16.87 21.80 -10.28
N GLY A 13 17.56 21.38 -9.24
CA GLY A 13 16.94 20.87 -8.02
C GLY A 13 16.15 21.91 -7.22
N LYS A 14 16.58 23.19 -7.23
CA LYS A 14 15.83 24.28 -6.56
C LYS A 14 14.58 24.68 -7.32
N ALA A 15 14.63 24.70 -8.66
CA ALA A 15 13.48 24.99 -9.51
C ALA A 15 12.39 23.90 -9.37
N ASP A 16 12.79 22.65 -9.36
CA ASP A 16 11.88 21.50 -9.17
C ASP A 16 11.24 21.49 -7.76
N SER A 17 12.00 21.84 -6.72
CA SER A 17 11.48 21.98 -5.37
C SER A 17 10.43 23.08 -5.25
N ALA A 18 10.69 24.27 -5.85
CA ALA A 18 9.75 25.38 -5.85
C ALA A 18 8.48 25.06 -6.65
N ALA A 19 8.61 24.35 -7.78
CA ALA A 19 7.46 23.90 -8.57
C ALA A 19 6.59 22.93 -7.78
N ARG A 20 7.19 21.95 -7.11
CA ARG A 20 6.48 20.99 -6.25
C ARG A 20 5.76 21.69 -5.09
N SER A 21 6.39 22.66 -4.44
CA SER A 21 5.75 23.42 -3.35
C SER A 21 4.51 24.18 -3.84
N ARG A 22 4.53 24.72 -5.05
CA ARG A 22 3.34 25.37 -5.65
C ARG A 22 2.20 24.38 -5.89
N LEU A 23 2.50 23.19 -6.41
CA LEU A 23 1.50 22.13 -6.61
C LEU A 23 0.88 21.68 -5.27
N VAL A 24 1.71 21.44 -4.25
CA VAL A 24 1.22 21.06 -2.92
C VAL A 24 0.31 22.13 -2.33
N ARG A 25 0.69 23.41 -2.44
CA ARG A 25 -0.16 24.53 -2.01
C ARG A 25 -1.49 24.53 -2.74
N ARG A 26 -1.47 24.37 -4.07
CA ARG A 26 -2.69 24.35 -4.88
C ARG A 26 -3.62 23.20 -4.48
N ALA A 27 -3.10 22.00 -4.27
CA ALA A 27 -3.88 20.86 -3.80
C ALA A 27 -4.51 21.10 -2.42
N VAL A 28 -3.78 21.75 -1.48
CA VAL A 28 -4.31 22.13 -0.16
C VAL A 28 -5.43 23.17 -0.33
N GLU A 29 -5.25 24.18 -1.17
CA GLU A 29 -6.28 25.19 -1.43
C GLU A 29 -7.59 24.57 -1.94
N ILE A 30 -7.51 23.64 -2.89
CA ILE A 30 -8.69 22.95 -3.44
C ILE A 30 -9.40 22.15 -2.36
N LEU A 31 -8.68 21.33 -1.59
CA LEU A 31 -9.30 20.50 -0.54
C LEU A 31 -9.85 21.34 0.64
N CYS A 32 -9.19 22.43 1.00
CA CYS A 32 -9.74 23.36 2.01
C CYS A 32 -11.02 24.03 1.50
N ALA A 33 -11.06 24.42 0.23
CA ALA A 33 -12.24 25.03 -0.37
C ALA A 33 -13.44 24.05 -0.41
N GLU A 34 -13.20 22.75 -0.68
CA GLU A 34 -14.25 21.71 -0.60
C GLU A 34 -14.87 21.64 0.81
N GLU A 35 -14.09 21.85 1.85
CA GLU A 35 -14.53 21.86 3.24
C GLU A 35 -15.03 23.24 3.74
N GLY A 36 -15.03 24.25 2.88
CA GLY A 36 -15.41 25.63 3.23
C GLY A 36 -14.43 26.29 4.20
N THR A 37 -13.16 25.89 4.19
CA THR A 37 -12.09 26.42 5.04
C THR A 37 -11.02 27.12 4.21
N GLU A 38 -10.18 27.92 4.86
CA GLU A 38 -9.01 28.52 4.24
C GLU A 38 -7.73 27.78 4.67
N PRO A 39 -6.76 27.60 3.75
CA PRO A 39 -5.48 27.02 4.13
C PRO A 39 -4.75 27.94 5.11
N PRO A 40 -4.06 27.37 6.12
CA PRO A 40 -3.23 28.17 7.03
C PRO A 40 -2.18 28.98 6.27
N ALA A 41 -2.00 30.25 6.66
CA ALA A 41 -0.91 31.07 6.14
C ALA A 41 0.45 30.57 6.68
N ASP A 42 1.53 30.88 5.97
CA ASP A 42 2.92 30.74 6.45
C ASP A 42 3.39 29.31 6.82
N LEU A 43 2.84 28.27 6.18
CA LEU A 43 3.38 26.91 6.33
C LEU A 43 4.64 26.73 5.50
N ASP A 44 5.69 26.16 6.11
CA ASP A 44 6.84 25.66 5.35
C ASP A 44 6.45 24.49 4.42
N PRO A 45 7.27 24.16 3.40
CA PRO A 45 6.92 23.11 2.42
C PRO A 45 6.65 21.72 3.03
N GLY A 46 7.33 21.36 4.12
CA GLY A 46 7.12 20.10 4.83
C GLY A 46 5.77 20.08 5.53
N ALA A 47 5.43 21.16 6.24
CA ALA A 47 4.15 21.31 6.90
C ALA A 47 2.98 21.37 5.90
N GLN A 48 3.15 22.02 4.74
CA GLN A 48 2.16 21.99 3.65
C GLN A 48 1.92 20.58 3.13
N ARG A 49 2.99 19.80 2.91
CA ARG A 49 2.85 18.40 2.45
C ARG A 49 2.21 17.50 3.50
N ALA A 50 2.50 17.72 4.79
CA ALA A 50 1.86 17.02 5.90
C ALA A 50 0.37 17.36 5.98
N LEU A 51 0.00 18.64 5.83
CA LEU A 51 -1.39 19.08 5.77
C LEU A 51 -2.14 18.46 4.59
N LEU A 52 -1.56 18.46 3.38
CA LEU A 52 -2.15 17.79 2.22
C LEU A 52 -2.46 16.31 2.54
N ARG A 53 -1.49 15.59 3.13
CA ARG A 53 -1.71 14.20 3.53
C ARG A 53 -2.84 14.06 4.54
N ALA A 54 -2.93 14.95 5.51
CA ALA A 54 -4.00 14.95 6.51
C ALA A 54 -5.38 15.16 5.87
N LEU A 55 -5.51 16.13 4.99
CA LEU A 55 -6.73 16.39 4.22
C LEU A 55 -7.11 15.19 3.35
N MET A 56 -6.16 14.60 2.62
CA MET A 56 -6.39 13.37 1.86
C MET A 56 -6.86 12.22 2.76
N ASN A 57 -6.36 12.10 3.99
CA ASN A 57 -6.76 11.03 4.90
C ASN A 57 -8.19 11.21 5.42
N THR A 58 -8.65 12.41 5.65
CA THR A 58 -9.95 12.71 6.24
C THR A 58 -11.07 12.91 5.23
N ARG A 59 -10.74 13.29 3.98
CA ARG A 59 -11.74 13.57 2.94
C ARG A 59 -12.71 12.40 2.77
N GLU A 60 -14.01 12.71 2.80
CA GLU A 60 -15.05 11.72 2.49
C GLU A 60 -15.03 11.33 1.01
N PRO A 61 -15.43 10.09 0.66
CA PRO A 61 -15.64 9.71 -0.73
C PRO A 61 -16.70 10.59 -1.40
N GLY A 62 -16.43 10.96 -2.65
CA GLY A 62 -17.30 11.80 -3.46
C GLY A 62 -16.60 12.28 -4.72
N PRO A 63 -17.30 12.99 -5.62
CA PRO A 63 -16.74 13.48 -6.85
C PRO A 63 -15.42 14.23 -6.62
N LEU A 64 -14.42 13.94 -7.44
CA LEU A 64 -13.11 14.57 -7.37
C LEU A 64 -13.05 15.71 -8.39
N ASP A 65 -12.53 16.86 -7.97
CA ASP A 65 -12.26 17.98 -8.85
C ASP A 65 -11.21 17.58 -9.91
N PRO A 66 -11.46 17.77 -11.20
CA PRO A 66 -10.47 17.44 -12.26
C PRO A 66 -9.12 18.15 -12.08
N GLU A 67 -9.13 19.43 -11.66
CA GLU A 67 -7.89 20.16 -11.37
C GLU A 67 -7.13 19.52 -10.21
N TYR A 68 -7.85 19.11 -9.16
CA TYR A 68 -7.22 18.39 -8.03
C TYR A 68 -6.52 17.12 -8.51
N LEU A 69 -7.16 16.32 -9.35
CA LEU A 69 -6.59 15.07 -9.86
C LEU A 69 -5.31 15.31 -10.66
N GLU A 70 -5.27 16.35 -11.51
CA GLU A 70 -4.07 16.71 -12.25
C GLU A 70 -2.92 17.13 -11.32
N VAL A 71 -3.24 17.96 -10.32
CA VAL A 71 -2.26 18.45 -9.34
C VAL A 71 -1.76 17.31 -8.43
N GLU A 72 -2.67 16.49 -7.89
CA GLU A 72 -2.33 15.32 -7.09
C GLU A 72 -1.43 14.36 -7.86
N GLY A 73 -1.80 14.04 -9.11
CA GLY A 73 -1.02 13.16 -9.97
C GLY A 73 0.40 13.67 -10.17
N ALA A 74 0.56 14.96 -10.48
CA ALA A 74 1.88 15.56 -10.66
C ALA A 74 2.75 15.47 -9.38
N ILE A 75 2.14 15.64 -8.19
CA ILE A 75 2.83 15.52 -6.90
C ILE A 75 3.25 14.08 -6.66
N LEU A 76 2.30 13.13 -6.73
CA LEU A 76 2.52 11.73 -6.35
C LEU A 76 3.49 11.04 -7.33
N ASP A 77 3.39 11.30 -8.62
CA ASP A 77 4.30 10.77 -9.63
C ASP A 77 5.74 11.30 -9.43
N ALA A 78 5.88 12.60 -9.09
CA ALA A 78 7.20 13.15 -8.77
C ALA A 78 7.79 12.53 -7.50
N GLU A 79 6.97 12.31 -6.47
CA GLU A 79 7.38 11.65 -5.23
C GLU A 79 7.75 10.18 -5.46
N ALA A 80 6.98 9.44 -6.27
CA ALA A 80 7.28 8.05 -6.63
C ALA A 80 8.62 7.95 -7.37
N ARG A 81 8.85 8.82 -8.36
CA ARG A 81 10.14 8.89 -9.08
C ARG A 81 11.31 9.21 -8.15
N ALA A 82 11.14 10.15 -7.22
CA ALA A 82 12.19 10.52 -6.27
C ALA A 82 12.54 9.40 -5.27
N ARG A 83 11.54 8.62 -4.83
CA ARG A 83 11.76 7.46 -3.96
C ARG A 83 12.39 6.27 -4.69
N GLY A 84 12.26 6.22 -6.01
CA GLY A 84 12.65 5.09 -6.84
C GLY A 84 11.76 3.87 -6.62
N THR A 85 11.88 2.90 -7.51
CA THR A 85 11.12 1.65 -7.46
C THR A 85 12.01 0.47 -7.11
N ALA A 86 11.41 -0.58 -6.56
CA ALA A 86 12.01 -1.89 -6.41
C ALA A 86 11.08 -2.93 -7.06
N SER A 87 11.62 -4.09 -7.38
CA SER A 87 10.92 -5.16 -8.08
C SER A 87 11.29 -6.53 -7.50
N TRP A 88 10.78 -7.59 -8.09
CA TRP A 88 11.18 -8.96 -7.73
C TRP A 88 12.71 -9.14 -7.74
N GLU A 89 13.41 -8.53 -8.68
CA GLU A 89 14.85 -8.65 -8.87
C GLU A 89 15.67 -8.05 -7.70
N ASN A 90 15.04 -7.19 -6.90
CA ASN A 90 15.66 -6.61 -5.70
C ASN A 90 15.39 -7.42 -4.42
N ALA A 91 14.55 -8.46 -4.51
CA ALA A 91 14.19 -9.29 -3.37
C ALA A 91 15.09 -10.52 -3.22
N GLY A 92 15.34 -10.95 -1.99
CA GLY A 92 16.07 -12.18 -1.69
C GLY A 92 15.18 -13.40 -1.91
N VAL A 93 15.47 -14.20 -2.95
CA VAL A 93 14.68 -15.41 -3.24
C VAL A 93 14.94 -16.48 -2.19
N SER A 94 13.87 -17.10 -1.71
CA SER A 94 13.92 -18.16 -0.71
C SER A 94 14.53 -19.45 -1.26
N PRO A 95 15.45 -20.08 -0.55
CA PRO A 95 15.98 -21.40 -0.95
C PRO A 95 14.96 -22.54 -0.77
N ILE A 96 13.93 -22.36 0.05
CA ILE A 96 12.91 -23.40 0.26
C ILE A 96 11.78 -23.37 -0.76
N HIS A 97 11.60 -22.24 -1.48
CA HIS A 97 10.59 -22.14 -2.52
C HIS A 97 10.94 -21.06 -3.57
N PRO A 98 11.21 -21.42 -4.85
CA PRO A 98 11.77 -20.50 -5.85
C PRO A 98 10.81 -19.37 -6.29
N ARG A 99 9.53 -19.44 -5.92
CA ARG A 99 8.52 -18.41 -6.21
C ARG A 99 8.19 -17.55 -5.00
N MET A 100 8.96 -17.64 -3.90
CA MET A 100 8.86 -16.79 -2.72
C MET A 100 10.13 -15.99 -2.54
N ALA A 101 10.00 -14.74 -2.21
CA ALA A 101 11.13 -13.85 -1.95
C ALA A 101 10.83 -12.91 -0.77
N LEU A 102 11.85 -12.39 -0.14
CA LEU A 102 11.78 -11.38 0.93
C LEU A 102 12.34 -10.06 0.44
N TRP A 103 11.61 -9.00 0.67
CA TRP A 103 12.11 -7.63 0.48
C TRP A 103 11.80 -6.79 1.72
N ARG A 104 12.74 -5.94 2.11
CA ARG A 104 12.54 -5.00 3.21
C ARG A 104 12.50 -3.58 2.69
N GLY A 105 11.36 -2.92 2.90
CA GLY A 105 11.20 -1.54 2.47
C GLY A 105 9.78 -1.02 2.58
N ASP A 106 9.50 0.00 1.81
CA ASP A 106 8.18 0.62 1.70
C ASP A 106 7.44 -0.02 0.51
N ILE A 107 6.40 -0.79 0.80
CA ILE A 107 5.58 -1.53 -0.19
C ILE A 107 5.08 -0.64 -1.33
N THR A 108 4.90 0.66 -1.08
CA THR A 108 4.45 1.63 -2.11
C THR A 108 5.51 1.90 -3.19
N ARG A 109 6.72 1.34 -3.05
CA ARG A 109 7.79 1.41 -4.05
C ARG A 109 7.90 0.17 -4.93
N LEU A 110 7.12 -0.87 -4.66
CA LEU A 110 7.21 -2.14 -5.38
C LEU A 110 6.50 -2.07 -6.73
N ALA A 111 7.28 -2.20 -7.82
CA ALA A 111 6.78 -2.35 -9.19
C ALA A 111 6.44 -3.82 -9.44
N VAL A 112 5.28 -4.24 -8.98
CA VAL A 112 4.73 -5.60 -9.09
C VAL A 112 3.32 -5.55 -9.70
N ASP A 113 2.73 -6.71 -9.98
CA ASP A 113 1.34 -6.70 -10.50
C ASP A 113 0.33 -6.27 -9.45
N ALA A 114 0.54 -6.68 -8.18
CA ALA A 114 -0.30 -6.21 -7.08
C ALA A 114 0.48 -6.14 -5.76
N ILE A 115 0.10 -5.19 -4.92
CA ILE A 115 0.47 -5.13 -3.50
C ILE A 115 -0.75 -5.43 -2.65
N VAL A 116 -0.55 -6.05 -1.47
CA VAL A 116 -1.62 -6.29 -0.51
C VAL A 116 -1.69 -5.15 0.50
N ASN A 117 -2.88 -4.64 0.70
CA ASN A 117 -3.23 -3.68 1.74
C ASN A 117 -3.93 -4.40 2.90
N ALA A 118 -3.39 -4.25 4.12
CA ALA A 118 -4.08 -4.65 5.35
C ALA A 118 -5.09 -3.57 5.74
N ALA A 119 -6.29 -3.68 5.17
CA ALA A 119 -7.37 -2.72 5.28
C ALA A 119 -8.23 -2.92 6.54
N ASN A 120 -9.07 -1.94 6.83
CA ASN A 120 -10.21 -2.09 7.72
C ASN A 120 -11.46 -2.55 6.94
N SER A 121 -12.51 -2.96 7.65
CA SER A 121 -13.73 -3.51 7.04
C SER A 121 -14.57 -2.50 6.23
N ALA A 122 -14.28 -1.19 6.33
CA ALA A 122 -14.90 -0.18 5.49
C ALA A 122 -14.17 0.00 4.15
N LEU A 123 -12.94 -0.50 4.00
CA LEU A 123 -12.02 -0.37 2.86
C LEU A 123 -11.65 1.08 2.49
N LEU A 124 -12.11 2.08 3.22
CA LEU A 124 -11.95 3.51 2.88
C LEU A 124 -10.60 4.10 3.32
N GLY A 125 -9.64 3.26 3.65
CA GLY A 125 -8.33 3.66 4.15
C GLY A 125 -8.35 4.04 5.65
N CYS A 126 -7.17 4.24 6.20
CA CYS A 126 -7.02 4.77 7.56
C CYS A 126 -7.27 6.28 7.54
N ARG A 127 -8.31 6.72 8.25
CA ARG A 127 -8.76 8.12 8.29
C ARG A 127 -8.13 8.93 9.42
N VAL A 128 -7.15 8.37 10.13
CA VAL A 128 -6.38 9.10 11.15
C VAL A 128 -5.27 9.90 10.46
N PRO A 129 -5.28 11.23 10.54
CA PRO A 129 -4.31 12.08 9.87
C PRO A 129 -2.86 11.69 10.19
N GLY A 130 -2.06 11.44 9.16
CA GLY A 130 -0.64 11.13 9.31
C GLY A 130 -0.32 9.81 10.03
N HIS A 131 -1.30 8.95 10.29
CA HIS A 131 -1.07 7.67 10.97
C HIS A 131 -0.05 6.79 10.23
N ALA A 132 0.90 6.23 10.96
CA ALA A 132 1.98 5.41 10.43
C ALA A 132 1.55 3.93 10.28
N CYS A 133 0.48 3.66 9.53
CA CYS A 133 0.08 2.31 9.16
C CYS A 133 0.15 2.11 7.64
N ILE A 134 0.19 0.86 7.23
CA ILE A 134 0.29 0.49 5.82
C ILE A 134 -0.90 0.98 5.00
N ASP A 135 -2.12 0.89 5.55
CA ASP A 135 -3.35 1.35 4.91
C ASP A 135 -3.29 2.87 4.60
N ASN A 136 -2.84 3.69 5.56
CA ASN A 136 -2.61 5.10 5.35
C ASN A 136 -1.50 5.37 4.31
N ALA A 137 -0.40 4.61 4.35
CA ALA A 137 0.72 4.77 3.42
C ALA A 137 0.28 4.45 1.98
N ILE A 138 -0.42 3.35 1.76
CA ILE A 138 -0.90 2.93 0.44
C ILE A 138 -1.91 3.94 -0.11
N HIS A 139 -2.94 4.32 0.66
CA HIS A 139 -3.92 5.30 0.22
C HIS A 139 -3.30 6.67 -0.07
N SER A 140 -2.35 7.12 0.75
CA SER A 140 -1.65 8.40 0.52
C SER A 140 -0.73 8.39 -0.70
N ALA A 141 -0.18 7.23 -1.08
CA ALA A 141 0.70 7.11 -2.24
C ALA A 141 -0.07 6.82 -3.54
N ALA A 142 -1.24 6.18 -3.44
CA ALA A 142 -2.12 5.91 -4.57
C ALA A 142 -2.96 7.13 -4.99
N GLY A 143 -3.23 8.06 -4.07
CA GLY A 143 -4.12 9.20 -4.28
C GLY A 143 -5.58 8.93 -3.93
N LEU A 144 -6.42 9.98 -4.00
CA LEU A 144 -7.83 9.90 -3.60
C LEU A 144 -8.66 8.94 -4.47
N GLN A 145 -8.26 8.72 -5.71
CA GLN A 145 -8.95 7.78 -6.61
C GLN A 145 -9.02 6.36 -6.03
N LEU A 146 -8.03 5.92 -5.23
CA LEU A 146 -8.06 4.62 -4.57
C LEU A 146 -9.24 4.52 -3.60
N ARG A 147 -9.49 5.58 -2.80
CA ARG A 147 -10.64 5.63 -1.89
C ARG A 147 -11.96 5.63 -2.63
N GLU A 148 -12.07 6.34 -3.76
CA GLU A 148 -13.26 6.33 -4.60
C GLU A 148 -13.56 4.94 -5.18
N ALA A 149 -12.52 4.22 -5.62
CA ALA A 149 -12.67 2.85 -6.10
C ALA A 149 -13.17 1.92 -4.96
N CYS A 150 -12.59 2.02 -3.77
CA CYS A 150 -13.04 1.29 -2.60
C CYS A 150 -14.47 1.66 -2.19
N ALA A 151 -14.82 2.95 -2.23
CA ALA A 151 -16.20 3.40 -1.94
C ALA A 151 -17.21 2.83 -2.93
N THR A 152 -16.85 2.70 -4.20
CA THR A 152 -17.66 2.07 -5.23
C THR A 152 -17.91 0.59 -4.90
N ILE A 153 -16.88 -0.17 -4.51
CA ILE A 153 -17.01 -1.56 -4.06
C ILE A 153 -17.96 -1.63 -2.86
N MET A 154 -17.77 -0.78 -1.86
CA MET A 154 -18.60 -0.77 -0.66
C MET A 154 -20.08 -0.35 -0.94
N ALA A 155 -20.30 0.51 -1.94
CA ALA A 155 -21.64 0.86 -2.39
C ALA A 155 -22.31 -0.34 -3.09
N GLN A 156 -21.60 -1.07 -3.94
CA GLN A 156 -22.08 -2.30 -4.58
C GLN A 156 -22.43 -3.39 -3.54
N ARG A 157 -21.58 -3.60 -2.53
CA ARG A 157 -21.86 -4.52 -1.41
C ARG A 157 -23.15 -4.14 -0.68
N ARG A 158 -23.33 -2.86 -0.34
CA ARG A 158 -24.58 -2.38 0.30
C ARG A 158 -25.80 -2.58 -0.58
N ALA A 159 -25.71 -2.31 -1.87
CA ALA A 159 -26.80 -2.53 -2.82
C ALA A 159 -27.17 -4.01 -2.95
N ALA A 160 -26.20 -4.91 -2.77
CA ALA A 160 -26.42 -6.37 -2.72
C ALA A 160 -26.91 -6.88 -1.35
N GLY A 161 -27.16 -6.00 -0.37
CA GLY A 161 -27.55 -6.39 0.98
C GLY A 161 -26.42 -6.99 1.82
N LEU A 162 -25.17 -6.82 1.39
CA LEU A 162 -23.98 -7.29 2.10
C LEU A 162 -23.51 -6.23 3.11
N GLY A 163 -22.94 -6.69 4.21
CA GLY A 163 -22.33 -5.84 5.23
C GLY A 163 -20.93 -5.32 4.83
N PRO A 164 -20.18 -4.81 5.82
CA PRO A 164 -18.76 -4.46 5.66
C PRO A 164 -17.94 -5.63 5.10
N GLU A 165 -16.73 -5.34 4.61
CA GLU A 165 -15.83 -6.38 4.12
C GLU A 165 -15.52 -7.40 5.22
N PRO A 166 -15.76 -8.71 4.99
CA PRO A 166 -15.51 -9.73 6.01
C PRO A 166 -14.02 -9.95 6.26
N THR A 167 -13.72 -10.34 7.49
CA THR A 167 -12.36 -10.80 7.83
C THR A 167 -12.00 -12.07 7.03
N GLY A 168 -10.84 -12.04 6.38
CA GLY A 168 -10.32 -13.16 5.60
C GLY A 168 -10.70 -13.14 4.12
N GLU A 169 -11.50 -12.18 3.67
CA GLU A 169 -11.81 -11.95 2.26
C GLU A 169 -10.92 -10.87 1.64
N ALA A 170 -11.01 -10.67 0.32
CA ALA A 170 -10.20 -9.70 -0.39
C ALA A 170 -10.93 -9.10 -1.59
N GLU A 171 -10.71 -7.80 -1.81
CA GLU A 171 -11.17 -7.02 -2.95
C GLU A 171 -9.99 -6.47 -3.75
N ILE A 172 -10.19 -6.15 -5.03
CA ILE A 172 -9.14 -5.62 -5.92
C ILE A 172 -9.52 -4.26 -6.49
N THR A 173 -8.54 -3.36 -6.54
CA THR A 173 -8.65 -2.06 -7.20
C THR A 173 -7.43 -1.81 -8.11
N PRO A 174 -7.51 -0.84 -9.04
CA PRO A 174 -6.31 -0.28 -9.67
C PRO A 174 -5.35 0.31 -8.63
N GLY A 175 -4.06 0.40 -8.99
CA GLY A 175 -3.01 0.98 -8.12
C GLY A 175 -2.86 2.50 -8.24
N PHE A 176 -3.48 3.12 -9.26
CA PHE A 176 -3.40 4.56 -9.56
C PHE A 176 -1.95 5.06 -9.64
N HIS A 177 -1.50 5.96 -8.73
CA HIS A 177 -0.14 6.52 -8.72
C HIS A 177 0.93 5.61 -8.08
N LEU A 178 0.56 4.39 -7.68
CA LEU A 178 1.52 3.38 -7.23
C LEU A 178 2.28 2.77 -8.41
N PRO A 179 3.55 2.35 -8.24
CA PRO A 179 4.25 1.50 -9.20
C PRO A 179 3.57 0.14 -9.41
N ALA A 180 2.86 -0.38 -8.40
CA ALA A 180 2.04 -1.57 -8.51
C ALA A 180 0.77 -1.30 -9.31
N ARG A 181 0.41 -2.22 -10.21
CA ARG A 181 -0.77 -2.05 -11.09
C ARG A 181 -2.10 -2.16 -10.35
N HIS A 182 -2.13 -2.95 -9.26
CA HIS A 182 -3.32 -3.21 -8.46
C HIS A 182 -3.03 -3.17 -6.98
N VAL A 183 -4.08 -2.94 -6.19
CA VAL A 183 -4.07 -3.15 -4.74
C VAL A 183 -5.09 -4.23 -4.41
N LEU A 184 -4.66 -5.23 -3.64
CA LEU A 184 -5.52 -6.26 -3.06
C LEU A 184 -5.80 -5.87 -1.60
N HIS A 185 -7.04 -5.51 -1.30
CA HIS A 185 -7.45 -5.10 0.04
C HIS A 185 -7.98 -6.31 0.79
N THR A 186 -7.41 -6.62 1.95
CA THR A 186 -7.91 -7.70 2.83
C THR A 186 -8.05 -7.22 4.26
N VAL A 187 -9.07 -7.73 4.94
CA VAL A 187 -9.32 -7.44 6.35
C VAL A 187 -8.78 -8.61 7.17
N GLY A 188 -7.68 -8.38 7.87
CA GLY A 188 -7.13 -9.38 8.76
C GLY A 188 -7.86 -9.44 10.11
N PRO A 189 -7.68 -10.52 10.89
CA PRO A 189 -8.28 -10.66 12.22
C PRO A 189 -7.71 -9.68 13.23
N ILE A 190 -8.59 -9.16 14.11
CA ILE A 190 -8.20 -8.37 15.28
C ILE A 190 -8.03 -9.32 16.46
N VAL A 191 -6.86 -9.30 17.11
CA VAL A 191 -6.54 -10.12 18.28
C VAL A 191 -6.52 -9.22 19.52
N SER A 192 -7.62 -9.23 20.26
CA SER A 192 -7.71 -8.63 21.59
C SER A 192 -7.68 -9.73 22.64
N GLY A 193 -6.52 -9.93 23.29
CA GLY A 193 -6.32 -10.98 24.28
C GLY A 193 -5.69 -12.25 23.70
N ARG A 194 -6.26 -13.43 24.05
CA ARG A 194 -5.65 -14.73 23.65
C ARG A 194 -5.84 -15.04 22.18
N LEU A 195 -4.75 -15.38 21.49
CA LEU A 195 -4.80 -15.88 20.13
C LEU A 195 -5.51 -17.24 20.05
N THR A 196 -6.48 -17.37 19.13
CA THR A 196 -7.29 -18.59 18.92
C THR A 196 -7.02 -19.20 17.55
N ASP A 197 -7.48 -20.44 17.35
CA ASP A 197 -7.41 -21.09 16.03
C ASP A 197 -8.30 -20.41 15.00
N ALA A 198 -9.41 -19.79 15.42
CA ALA A 198 -10.24 -18.96 14.53
C ALA A 198 -9.45 -17.74 13.99
N HIS A 199 -8.66 -17.07 14.83
CA HIS A 199 -7.77 -15.99 14.37
C HIS A 199 -6.72 -16.49 13.38
N ARG A 200 -6.12 -17.66 13.63
CA ARG A 200 -5.13 -18.27 12.71
C ARG A 200 -5.75 -18.64 11.37
N ALA A 201 -6.94 -19.24 11.40
CA ALA A 201 -7.69 -19.59 10.20
C ALA A 201 -8.09 -18.36 9.38
N ALA A 202 -8.54 -17.29 10.05
CA ALA A 202 -8.91 -16.03 9.41
C ALA A 202 -7.69 -15.35 8.76
N LEU A 203 -6.53 -15.32 9.43
CA LEU A 203 -5.31 -14.77 8.84
C LEU A 203 -4.86 -15.58 7.61
N ALA A 204 -4.88 -16.91 7.70
CA ALA A 204 -4.60 -17.77 6.55
C ALA A 204 -5.60 -17.55 5.40
N SER A 205 -6.87 -17.28 5.72
CA SER A 205 -7.90 -16.93 4.72
C SER A 205 -7.55 -15.63 4.00
N SER A 206 -7.13 -14.58 4.71
CA SER A 206 -6.72 -13.30 4.11
C SER A 206 -5.65 -13.52 3.02
N TYR A 207 -4.61 -14.29 3.31
CA TYR A 207 -3.56 -14.59 2.33
C TYR A 207 -4.06 -15.44 1.16
N ARG A 208 -4.89 -16.47 1.42
CA ARG A 208 -5.47 -17.30 0.34
C ARG A 208 -6.38 -16.50 -0.57
N SER A 209 -7.22 -15.64 -0.01
CA SER A 209 -8.14 -14.79 -0.77
C SER A 209 -7.40 -13.83 -1.68
N CYS A 210 -6.37 -13.14 -1.15
CA CYS A 210 -5.51 -12.27 -1.98
C CYS A 210 -4.83 -13.04 -3.12
N LEU A 211 -4.24 -14.21 -2.84
CA LEU A 211 -3.54 -15.00 -3.85
C LEU A 211 -4.50 -15.61 -4.88
N GLY A 212 -5.67 -16.09 -4.44
CA GLY A 212 -6.72 -16.58 -5.32
C GLY A 212 -7.27 -15.50 -6.25
N LEU A 213 -7.51 -14.30 -5.70
CA LEU A 213 -7.96 -13.14 -6.46
C LEU A 213 -6.90 -12.69 -7.47
N ALA A 214 -5.62 -12.65 -7.07
CA ALA A 214 -4.52 -12.37 -7.98
C ALA A 214 -4.45 -13.38 -9.12
N ALA A 215 -4.52 -14.67 -8.81
CA ALA A 215 -4.46 -15.74 -9.80
C ALA A 215 -5.63 -15.70 -10.81
N SER A 216 -6.87 -15.41 -10.33
CA SER A 216 -8.05 -15.29 -11.18
C SER A 216 -7.98 -14.08 -12.13
N HIS A 217 -7.27 -13.01 -11.75
CA HIS A 217 -6.99 -11.84 -12.58
C HIS A 217 -5.71 -11.99 -13.45
N GLY A 218 -5.07 -13.17 -13.44
CA GLY A 218 -3.86 -13.40 -14.24
C GLY A 218 -2.63 -12.64 -13.76
N LEU A 219 -2.63 -12.15 -12.52
CA LEU A 219 -1.48 -11.45 -11.93
C LEU A 219 -0.37 -12.44 -11.59
N ARG A 220 0.87 -12.04 -11.82
CA ARG A 220 2.04 -12.93 -11.72
C ARG A 220 2.93 -12.64 -10.53
N THR A 221 3.00 -11.38 -10.11
CA THR A 221 3.86 -10.97 -8.99
C THR A 221 3.03 -10.20 -7.96
N VAL A 222 2.95 -10.74 -6.75
CA VAL A 222 2.16 -10.17 -5.64
C VAL A 222 3.09 -9.87 -4.47
N ALA A 223 3.02 -8.66 -3.93
CA ALA A 223 3.70 -8.34 -2.68
C ALA A 223 2.71 -8.42 -1.52
N LEU A 224 3.03 -9.25 -0.54
CA LEU A 224 2.25 -9.46 0.68
C LEU A 224 2.86 -8.68 1.83
N CYS A 225 2.05 -7.89 2.53
CA CYS A 225 2.45 -7.24 3.77
C CYS A 225 2.21 -8.11 5.01
N CYS A 226 2.68 -7.64 6.16
CA CYS A 226 2.47 -8.27 7.47
C CYS A 226 1.04 -8.01 7.98
N VAL A 227 0.05 -8.73 7.45
CA VAL A 227 -1.38 -8.55 7.80
C VAL A 227 -1.60 -8.77 9.30
N SER A 228 -2.38 -7.89 9.93
CA SER A 228 -2.80 -7.90 11.34
C SER A 228 -1.71 -7.69 12.39
N THR A 229 -0.44 -7.53 12.05
CA THR A 229 0.65 -7.48 13.04
C THR A 229 0.88 -6.10 13.67
N GLY A 230 0.23 -5.06 13.15
CA GLY A 230 0.23 -3.72 13.70
C GLY A 230 -0.86 -3.51 14.76
N VAL A 231 -1.78 -2.58 14.50
CA VAL A 231 -2.89 -2.21 15.40
C VAL A 231 -3.79 -3.39 15.76
N PHE A 232 -3.92 -4.39 14.86
CA PHE A 232 -4.76 -5.57 15.09
C PHE A 232 -4.13 -6.61 16.03
N GLY A 233 -2.89 -6.43 16.48
CA GLY A 233 -2.28 -7.12 17.59
C GLY A 233 -1.99 -8.62 17.39
N PHE A 234 -1.96 -9.12 16.15
CA PHE A 234 -1.59 -10.52 15.89
C PHE A 234 -0.09 -10.73 16.19
N PRO A 235 0.30 -11.79 16.96
CA PRO A 235 1.70 -12.06 17.24
C PRO A 235 2.52 -12.28 15.97
N GLN A 236 3.58 -11.45 15.80
CA GLN A 236 4.36 -11.36 14.57
C GLN A 236 4.99 -12.68 14.12
N ASP A 237 5.52 -13.47 15.08
CA ASP A 237 6.14 -14.78 14.82
C ASP A 237 5.14 -15.79 14.25
N GLN A 238 3.94 -15.84 14.82
CA GLN A 238 2.88 -16.71 14.31
C GLN A 238 2.31 -16.21 12.99
N ALA A 239 2.19 -14.89 12.82
CA ALA A 239 1.75 -14.30 11.58
C ALA A 239 2.71 -14.61 10.41
N ALA A 240 4.02 -14.46 10.61
CA ALA A 240 5.04 -14.80 9.62
C ALA A 240 4.96 -16.28 9.20
N ARG A 241 4.84 -17.18 10.16
CA ARG A 241 4.70 -18.62 9.89
C ARG A 241 3.44 -18.92 9.07
N ILE A 242 2.30 -18.35 9.46
CA ILE A 242 1.02 -18.53 8.74
C ILE A 242 1.13 -17.95 7.33
N ALA A 243 1.70 -16.76 7.15
CA ALA A 243 1.88 -16.13 5.85
C ALA A 243 2.71 -17.02 4.92
N VAL A 244 3.88 -17.46 5.37
CA VAL A 244 4.80 -18.28 4.57
C VAL A 244 4.19 -19.66 4.26
N SER A 245 3.67 -20.38 5.26
CA SER A 245 3.10 -21.71 5.05
C SER A 245 1.85 -21.68 4.17
N THR A 246 0.96 -20.69 4.35
CA THR A 246 -0.24 -20.54 3.52
C THR A 246 0.12 -20.20 2.08
N THR A 247 1.11 -19.32 1.88
CA THR A 247 1.60 -18.95 0.54
C THR A 247 2.23 -20.16 -0.16
N ALA A 248 3.11 -20.90 0.50
CA ALA A 248 3.72 -22.10 -0.06
C ALA A 248 2.65 -23.12 -0.49
N ALA A 249 1.70 -23.42 0.40
CA ALA A 249 0.61 -24.35 0.11
C ALA A 249 -0.26 -23.87 -1.09
N PHE A 250 -0.52 -22.56 -1.22
CA PHE A 250 -1.23 -22.03 -2.38
C PHE A 250 -0.42 -22.18 -3.67
N LEU A 251 0.84 -21.79 -3.65
CA LEU A 251 1.70 -21.86 -4.82
C LEU A 251 1.87 -23.30 -5.34
N ASP A 252 1.91 -24.28 -4.46
CA ASP A 252 2.04 -25.70 -4.79
C ASP A 252 0.71 -26.39 -5.11
N SER A 253 -0.41 -25.67 -4.94
CA SER A 253 -1.73 -26.22 -5.19
C SER A 253 -2.06 -26.33 -6.68
N ALA A 254 -3.09 -27.13 -6.99
CA ALA A 254 -3.69 -27.20 -8.32
C ALA A 254 -4.70 -26.06 -8.60
N ALA A 255 -4.75 -25.03 -7.76
CA ALA A 255 -5.67 -23.91 -7.97
C ALA A 255 -5.37 -23.21 -9.31
N PRO A 256 -6.39 -22.83 -10.08
CA PRO A 256 -6.22 -22.18 -11.36
C PRO A 256 -5.32 -20.93 -11.25
N GLY A 257 -4.25 -20.88 -12.05
CA GLY A 257 -3.31 -19.78 -12.08
C GLY A 257 -2.24 -19.76 -10.98
N ALA A 258 -2.35 -20.59 -9.92
CA ALA A 258 -1.38 -20.63 -8.82
C ALA A 258 0.05 -20.88 -9.27
N SER A 259 0.24 -21.74 -10.31
CA SER A 259 1.56 -22.04 -10.87
C SER A 259 2.28 -20.83 -11.51
N ARG A 260 1.56 -19.76 -11.83
CA ARG A 260 2.10 -18.54 -12.47
C ARG A 260 2.44 -17.44 -11.47
N VAL A 261 1.95 -17.56 -10.22
CA VAL A 261 2.14 -16.53 -9.17
C VAL A 261 3.49 -16.71 -8.52
N ARG A 262 4.17 -15.61 -8.28
CA ARG A 262 5.33 -15.47 -7.38
C ARG A 262 5.06 -14.39 -6.35
N VAL A 263 5.62 -14.53 -5.17
CA VAL A 263 5.27 -13.72 -4.01
C VAL A 263 6.50 -13.07 -3.40
N VAL A 264 6.43 -11.75 -3.20
CA VAL A 264 7.38 -10.99 -2.39
C VAL A 264 6.74 -10.75 -1.03
N PHE A 265 7.33 -11.26 0.04
CA PHE A 265 6.98 -10.83 1.38
C PHE A 265 7.64 -9.48 1.65
N ASP A 266 6.81 -8.46 1.77
CA ASP A 266 7.27 -7.12 2.13
C ASP A 266 7.25 -6.95 3.65
N VAL A 267 8.39 -6.57 4.21
CA VAL A 267 8.55 -6.28 5.63
C VAL A 267 9.17 -4.91 5.82
N PHE A 268 8.67 -4.15 6.78
CA PHE A 268 9.17 -2.80 7.03
C PHE A 268 10.23 -2.77 8.13
N GLY A 269 9.98 -3.45 9.26
CA GLY A 269 10.82 -3.45 10.45
C GLY A 269 11.87 -4.56 10.45
N ALA A 270 13.00 -4.34 11.14
CA ALA A 270 14.05 -5.34 11.31
C ALA A 270 13.57 -6.61 12.05
N ARG A 271 12.60 -6.46 12.96
CA ARG A 271 12.01 -7.60 13.68
C ARG A 271 11.25 -8.52 12.72
N ASP A 272 10.39 -7.96 11.89
CA ASP A 272 9.66 -8.75 10.89
C ASP A 272 10.62 -9.37 9.89
N GLU A 273 11.66 -8.64 9.44
CA GLU A 273 12.70 -9.18 8.57
C GLU A 273 13.32 -10.44 9.18
N GLY A 274 13.74 -10.41 10.44
CA GLY A 274 14.33 -11.57 11.11
C GLY A 274 13.37 -12.76 11.26
N LEU A 275 12.07 -12.50 11.43
CA LEU A 275 11.05 -13.53 11.49
C LEU A 275 10.86 -14.18 10.11
N TYR A 276 10.65 -13.37 9.07
CA TYR A 276 10.43 -13.88 7.71
C TYR A 276 11.68 -14.55 7.13
N ARG A 277 12.90 -14.08 7.46
CA ARG A 277 14.13 -14.77 7.06
C ARG A 277 14.16 -16.21 7.59
N ARG A 278 13.81 -16.43 8.85
CA ARG A 278 13.76 -17.80 9.43
C ARG A 278 12.74 -18.69 8.74
N GLU A 279 11.53 -18.19 8.52
CA GLU A 279 10.46 -18.95 7.86
C GLU A 279 10.76 -19.23 6.37
N LEU A 280 11.55 -18.39 5.71
CA LEU A 280 11.94 -18.51 4.31
C LEU A 280 13.31 -19.22 4.11
N GLY A 281 14.04 -19.53 5.18
CA GLY A 281 15.36 -20.16 5.11
C GLY A 281 16.48 -19.23 4.63
N LEU A 282 16.34 -17.91 4.80
CA LEU A 282 17.29 -16.87 4.35
C LEU A 282 18.29 -16.48 5.43
#